data_ebedf708dff93027e09f51a0b57a1a01
#
_entry.id   ebedf708dff93027e09f51a0b57a1a01
#
_cell.length_a   1.000
_cell.length_b   1.000
_cell.length_c   1.000
_cell.angle_alpha   90.00
_cell.angle_beta   90.00
_cell.angle_gamma   90.00
#
_symmetry.space_group_name_H-M   'P 1'
#
loop_
_entity.id
_entity.type
_entity.pdbx_description
1 polymer ?
#
loop_
_entity_poly.entity_id
_entity_poly.type
_entity_poly.pdbx_seq_one_letter_code
_entity_poly.pdbx_strand_id
1 'polypeptide(L)'
;MNQLCAHSVHRPLSALACYGLLGLGPTQVLAQVQPDAGRVQQQLRVPPAPATKPPEIRIEPPPASGKVIDTPAFQVAGFRIAGATAFPQKVLLELLGSAGLALTLGQIQARADLLAKFYADRGYSVARALVPAQDVRDSIVEIRLLEGRYGRIDIRNATEISESRIRSLLGDAKEGELVHGPTLERGVLLLAEHAGIVPKATLEPGESSGLTDLVLEIGAGRKSEYDLSFDNAGSRFTGSQRISSGLTVNSPADIGDRFTARVVTSGKALLSLRFAYEAPVGASGLRGGPYLSRTTYQLGGNFAALDASGTADALGASFTHPLIRSSAFNLRASVGGEARKLEDKVGATDTVNNKSARVLQLGLGGDARNALLAGGMTVFQSQFTSGRVSLQTAALAAADAAGAGTQGGYSKFLVTVNHTQALTEAWRLSVNYTGQWALDNLDSSEKFSVGGLSGVRAYPPGEAAGDQAQLLQVEIRHQGFLLGPGQFAPFGFYDAAKSRINHRIYAAFAGANTRELAGFGLGAEWSVPGGGFIRAWFARKSGSEVASADVDRASRFWTQAGLVF
;
A
#
# COMPACT_ATOMS: atom_id res chain seq x y z
N MET A 1 -21.59 43.96 -94.40
CA MET A 1 -20.64 43.01 -94.98
C MET A 1 -19.83 42.49 -93.82
N ASN A 2 -20.12 41.26 -93.40
CA ASN A 2 -19.24 40.19 -93.06
C ASN A 2 -18.29 40.41 -91.82
N GLN A 3 -18.15 39.59 -90.87
CA GLN A 3 -18.32 38.14 -90.75
C GLN A 3 -18.41 37.80 -89.29
N LEU A 4 -19.21 36.83 -89.01
CA LEU A 4 -19.26 36.07 -87.76
C LEU A 4 -17.95 35.30 -87.52
N CYS A 5 -17.43 35.35 -86.31
CA CYS A 5 -16.58 34.27 -85.80
C CYS A 5 -16.98 33.95 -84.35
N ALA A 6 -17.53 32.76 -84.22
CA ALA A 6 -17.90 32.19 -82.95
C ALA A 6 -16.62 31.79 -82.12
N HIS A 7 -16.52 32.25 -80.90
CA HIS A 7 -15.56 31.71 -79.92
C HIS A 7 -16.33 30.84 -78.94
N SER A 8 -16.08 29.55 -79.04
CA SER A 8 -16.46 28.52 -78.05
C SER A 8 -15.77 28.79 -76.74
N VAL A 9 -16.55 29.04 -75.71
CA VAL A 9 -16.04 29.15 -74.33
C VAL A 9 -15.95 27.74 -73.75
N HIS A 10 -14.76 27.13 -73.83
CA HIS A 10 -14.39 26.02 -72.96
C HIS A 10 -14.02 26.57 -71.58
N ARG A 11 -14.94 26.48 -70.66
CA ARG A 11 -14.61 26.61 -69.22
C ARG A 11 -13.95 25.30 -68.74
N PRO A 12 -12.80 25.35 -68.15
CA PRO A 12 -12.22 24.16 -67.52
C PRO A 12 -12.96 23.86 -66.23
N LEU A 13 -13.58 22.69 -66.13
CA LEU A 13 -14.19 22.08 -64.95
C LEU A 13 -13.19 21.63 -63.89
N SER A 14 -11.94 22.10 -63.98
CA SER A 14 -10.84 21.71 -63.07
C SER A 14 -10.57 22.68 -61.91
N ALA A 15 -11.31 23.79 -61.76
CA ALA A 15 -11.08 24.77 -60.70
C ALA A 15 -11.99 24.59 -59.44
N LEU A 16 -13.00 23.72 -59.50
CA LEU A 16 -13.89 23.49 -58.34
C LEU A 16 -13.51 22.28 -57.45
N ALA A 17 -12.54 21.46 -57.85
CA ALA A 17 -12.06 20.33 -57.05
C ALA A 17 -10.96 20.68 -56.07
N CYS A 18 -10.33 21.86 -56.14
CA CYS A 18 -9.22 22.28 -55.25
C CYS A 18 -9.65 23.11 -54.02
N TYR A 19 -10.89 23.58 -53.95
CA TYR A 19 -11.34 24.36 -52.78
C TYR A 19 -12.04 23.53 -51.68
N GLY A 20 -12.32 22.26 -51.93
CA GLY A 20 -12.94 21.35 -50.97
C GLY A 20 -11.94 20.61 -50.06
N LEU A 21 -10.61 20.74 -50.27
CA LEU A 21 -9.57 20.00 -49.55
C LEU A 21 -8.76 20.86 -48.54
N LEU A 22 -9.09 22.13 -48.39
CA LEU A 22 -8.39 23.06 -47.49
C LEU A 22 -9.04 23.22 -46.10
N GLY A 23 -10.03 22.39 -45.77
CA GLY A 23 -10.72 22.40 -44.47
C GLY A 23 -10.47 21.22 -43.53
N LEU A 24 -9.70 20.23 -43.97
CA LEU A 24 -9.21 19.17 -43.08
C LEU A 24 -7.84 19.59 -42.55
N GLY A 25 -7.81 20.28 -41.41
CA GLY A 25 -6.59 20.41 -40.64
C GLY A 25 -5.95 19.02 -40.46
N PRO A 26 -4.61 18.92 -40.30
CA PRO A 26 -3.98 17.63 -40.10
C PRO A 26 -4.59 16.97 -38.85
N THR A 27 -5.47 16.02 -39.06
CA THR A 27 -5.81 15.06 -38.00
C THR A 27 -4.51 14.37 -37.69
N GLN A 28 -3.87 14.80 -36.58
CA GLN A 28 -2.73 14.08 -36.03
C GLN A 28 -3.26 12.69 -35.67
N VAL A 29 -3.08 11.75 -36.55
CA VAL A 29 -3.25 10.33 -36.27
C VAL A 29 -2.12 10.02 -35.29
N LEU A 30 -2.41 10.08 -33.99
CA LEU A 30 -1.48 9.60 -32.98
C LEU A 30 -1.23 8.12 -33.30
N ALA A 31 -0.02 7.81 -33.75
CA ALA A 31 0.37 6.43 -34.01
C ALA A 31 0.17 5.63 -32.72
N GLN A 32 -0.63 4.57 -32.79
CA GLN A 32 -0.84 3.67 -31.66
C GLN A 32 0.50 3.03 -31.31
N VAL A 33 0.93 3.21 -30.07
CA VAL A 33 2.19 2.64 -29.60
C VAL A 33 2.00 1.14 -29.38
N GLN A 34 2.77 0.34 -30.12
CA GLN A 34 2.76 -1.11 -29.99
C GLN A 34 3.12 -1.50 -28.54
N PRO A 35 2.30 -2.34 -27.88
CA PRO A 35 2.67 -2.91 -26.60
C PRO A 35 3.91 -3.84 -26.74
N ASP A 36 4.81 -3.78 -25.76
CA ASP A 36 5.97 -4.65 -25.65
C ASP A 36 5.95 -5.41 -24.32
N ALA A 37 6.87 -6.35 -24.12
CA ALA A 37 6.97 -7.22 -22.96
C ALA A 37 7.03 -6.42 -21.64
N GLY A 38 7.75 -5.31 -21.64
CA GLY A 38 7.87 -4.44 -20.48
C GLY A 38 6.56 -3.77 -20.08
N ARG A 39 5.83 -3.21 -21.02
CA ARG A 39 4.52 -2.58 -20.80
C ARG A 39 3.47 -3.57 -20.33
N VAL A 40 3.44 -4.75 -20.95
CA VAL A 40 2.51 -5.82 -20.56
C VAL A 40 2.78 -6.24 -19.11
N GLN A 41 4.04 -6.45 -18.74
CA GLN A 41 4.42 -6.79 -17.37
C GLN A 41 4.03 -5.70 -16.36
N GLN A 42 4.17 -4.42 -16.71
CA GLN A 42 3.77 -3.31 -15.83
C GLN A 42 2.27 -3.28 -15.53
N GLN A 43 1.43 -3.56 -16.53
CA GLN A 43 -0.03 -3.57 -16.38
C GLN A 43 -0.51 -4.66 -15.41
N LEU A 44 0.33 -5.67 -15.12
CA LEU A 44 0.04 -6.80 -14.25
C LEU A 44 0.63 -6.64 -12.84
N ARG A 45 1.26 -5.51 -12.52
CA ARG A 45 1.75 -5.24 -11.16
C ARG A 45 0.59 -5.19 -10.18
N VAL A 46 0.71 -5.97 -9.13
CA VAL A 46 -0.30 -6.04 -8.06
C VAL A 46 -0.08 -4.86 -7.11
N PRO A 47 -1.12 -4.09 -6.78
CA PRO A 47 -1.04 -3.08 -5.73
C PRO A 47 -0.66 -3.70 -4.38
N PRO A 48 -0.05 -2.94 -3.47
CA PRO A 48 0.19 -3.40 -2.10
C PRO A 48 -1.09 -3.86 -1.44
N ALA A 49 -1.00 -4.93 -0.65
CA ALA A 49 -2.13 -5.42 0.13
C ALA A 49 -2.59 -4.36 1.15
N PRO A 50 -3.89 -4.23 1.40
CA PRO A 50 -4.40 -3.34 2.43
C PRO A 50 -3.87 -3.72 3.80
N ALA A 51 -3.72 -2.73 4.69
CA ALA A 51 -3.28 -2.97 6.06
C ALA A 51 -4.30 -3.84 6.81
N THR A 52 -3.80 -4.84 7.52
CA THR A 52 -4.62 -5.76 8.33
C THR A 52 -5.10 -5.08 9.62
N LYS A 53 -6.21 -5.57 10.17
CA LYS A 53 -6.69 -5.12 11.49
C LYS A 53 -5.64 -5.47 12.55
N PRO A 54 -5.30 -4.54 13.49
CA PRO A 54 -4.39 -4.85 14.59
C PRO A 54 -4.91 -5.98 15.46
N PRO A 55 -4.01 -6.78 16.08
CA PRO A 55 -4.37 -7.78 17.07
C PRO A 55 -4.97 -7.13 18.31
N GLU A 56 -5.71 -7.91 19.08
CA GLU A 56 -6.31 -7.47 20.34
C GLU A 56 -5.26 -7.50 21.47
N ILE A 57 -5.09 -6.34 22.14
CA ILE A 57 -4.32 -6.23 23.37
C ILE A 57 -5.26 -5.71 24.44
N ARG A 58 -5.49 -6.50 25.49
CA ARG A 58 -6.42 -6.21 26.57
C ARG A 58 -5.65 -6.02 27.87
N ILE A 59 -6.01 -4.99 28.63
CA ILE A 59 -5.51 -4.76 29.98
C ILE A 59 -6.71 -4.92 30.91
N GLU A 60 -6.69 -5.92 31.77
CA GLU A 60 -7.72 -6.09 32.81
C GLU A 60 -7.42 -5.16 33.97
N PRO A 61 -8.35 -4.26 34.32
CA PRO A 61 -8.14 -3.39 35.46
C PRO A 61 -8.12 -4.24 36.73
N PRO A 62 -7.16 -4.04 37.66
CA PRO A 62 -7.25 -4.68 38.96
C PRO A 62 -8.47 -4.19 39.73
N PRO A 63 -8.90 -4.93 40.74
CA PRO A 63 -10.07 -4.55 41.55
C PRO A 63 -9.95 -3.12 42.05
N ALA A 64 -11.05 -2.38 41.98
CA ALA A 64 -11.09 -0.98 42.36
C ALA A 64 -10.63 -0.79 43.81
N SER A 65 -9.67 0.11 44.01
CA SER A 65 -9.28 0.54 45.34
C SER A 65 -10.51 1.17 46.03
N GLY A 66 -10.73 0.83 47.31
CA GLY A 66 -11.87 1.36 48.07
C GLY A 66 -11.91 2.89 48.02
N LYS A 67 -13.10 3.47 48.15
CA LYS A 67 -13.26 4.93 48.22
C LYS A 67 -12.35 5.51 49.31
N VAL A 68 -11.48 6.44 48.95
CA VAL A 68 -10.68 7.20 49.90
C VAL A 68 -11.63 7.99 50.76
N ILE A 69 -11.70 7.67 52.07
CA ILE A 69 -12.42 8.47 53.06
C ILE A 69 -11.53 9.69 53.29
N ASP A 70 -12.07 10.88 53.00
CA ASP A 70 -11.33 12.13 53.19
C ASP A 70 -11.10 12.39 54.69
N THR A 71 -9.90 12.81 55.01
CA THR A 71 -9.49 13.09 56.41
C THR A 71 -9.35 14.60 56.63
N PRO A 72 -9.35 15.08 57.88
CA PRO A 72 -8.93 16.46 58.15
C PRO A 72 -7.54 16.73 57.56
N ALA A 73 -7.31 17.95 57.10
CA ALA A 73 -6.01 18.34 56.58
C ALA A 73 -4.94 18.33 57.69
N PHE A 74 -3.75 17.81 57.37
CA PHE A 74 -2.59 17.79 58.24
C PHE A 74 -1.34 18.32 57.51
N GLN A 75 -0.35 18.78 58.30
CA GLN A 75 0.87 19.35 57.72
C GLN A 75 1.74 18.30 57.05
N VAL A 76 2.10 18.56 55.81
CA VAL A 76 3.00 17.72 55.00
C VAL A 76 4.26 18.51 54.68
N ALA A 77 5.39 18.17 55.36
CA ALA A 77 6.69 18.82 55.13
C ALA A 77 7.41 18.27 53.91
N GLY A 78 7.07 17.05 53.46
CA GLY A 78 7.70 16.42 52.31
C GLY A 78 7.04 15.13 51.86
N PHE A 79 7.50 14.64 50.71
CA PHE A 79 7.10 13.36 50.18
C PHE A 79 8.34 12.43 50.06
N ARG A 80 8.12 11.15 50.30
CA ARG A 80 9.07 10.08 49.99
C ARG A 80 8.40 9.14 48.98
N ILE A 81 9.11 8.81 47.88
CA ILE A 81 8.61 7.86 46.91
C ILE A 81 9.37 6.55 47.07
N ALA A 82 8.65 5.47 47.34
CA ALA A 82 9.19 4.13 47.43
C ALA A 82 8.78 3.28 46.21
N GLY A 83 9.70 2.45 45.70
CA GLY A 83 9.42 1.51 44.60
C GLY A 83 9.60 2.07 43.18
N ALA A 84 10.09 3.30 43.02
CA ALA A 84 10.41 3.90 41.72
C ALA A 84 11.80 3.44 41.24
N THR A 85 11.89 2.84 40.06
CA THR A 85 13.15 2.41 39.42
C THR A 85 13.31 2.94 38.00
N ALA A 86 12.22 3.23 37.28
CA ALA A 86 12.24 3.65 35.89
C ALA A 86 12.67 5.11 35.67
N PHE A 87 12.43 5.99 36.66
CA PHE A 87 12.72 7.42 36.54
C PHE A 87 13.46 7.96 37.80
N PRO A 88 14.29 9.00 37.64
CA PRO A 88 14.98 9.65 38.74
C PRO A 88 13.99 10.21 39.78
N GLN A 89 14.26 9.96 41.06
CA GLN A 89 13.40 10.37 42.17
C GLN A 89 13.16 11.89 42.18
N LYS A 90 14.14 12.71 41.78
CA LYS A 90 14.02 14.16 41.69
C LYS A 90 12.86 14.58 40.75
N VAL A 91 12.77 13.98 39.55
CA VAL A 91 11.73 14.26 38.59
C VAL A 91 10.34 13.91 39.14
N LEU A 92 10.25 12.80 39.84
CA LEU A 92 8.98 12.33 40.41
C LEU A 92 8.54 13.21 41.59
N LEU A 93 9.48 13.69 42.45
CA LEU A 93 9.16 14.61 43.54
C LEU A 93 8.70 15.98 43.06
N GLU A 94 9.27 16.49 41.95
CA GLU A 94 8.84 17.74 41.34
C GLU A 94 7.37 17.69 40.87
N LEU A 95 6.87 16.52 40.45
CA LEU A 95 5.47 16.32 40.04
C LEU A 95 4.49 16.40 41.22
N LEU A 96 4.92 16.06 42.42
CA LEU A 96 4.10 16.11 43.62
C LEU A 96 3.87 17.55 44.13
N GLY A 97 4.68 18.50 43.62
CA GLY A 97 4.55 19.93 43.93
C GLY A 97 5.16 20.30 45.31
N SER A 98 4.86 21.56 45.71
CA SER A 98 5.45 22.13 46.93
C SER A 98 5.05 21.37 48.20
N ALA A 99 6.04 21.17 49.08
CA ALA A 99 5.87 20.73 50.46
C ALA A 99 5.54 21.91 51.40
N GLY A 100 5.24 21.62 52.67
CA GLY A 100 4.92 22.64 53.66
C GLY A 100 3.47 23.09 53.65
N LEU A 101 2.55 22.32 53.07
CA LEU A 101 1.14 22.59 52.95
C LEU A 101 0.31 21.69 53.87
N ALA A 102 -0.83 22.21 54.35
CA ALA A 102 -1.84 21.37 54.99
C ALA A 102 -2.67 20.67 53.89
N LEU A 103 -2.62 19.35 53.84
CA LEU A 103 -3.26 18.52 52.81
C LEU A 103 -4.20 17.49 53.45
N THR A 104 -5.30 17.20 52.79
CA THR A 104 -6.18 16.06 53.10
C THR A 104 -5.62 14.79 52.45
N LEU A 105 -6.05 13.61 52.88
CA LEU A 105 -5.66 12.33 52.25
C LEU A 105 -6.09 12.29 50.81
N GLY A 106 -7.28 12.83 50.46
CA GLY A 106 -7.77 12.94 49.08
C GLY A 106 -6.86 13.79 48.21
N GLN A 107 -6.34 14.92 48.73
CA GLN A 107 -5.37 15.75 48.00
C GLN A 107 -4.03 15.07 47.79
N ILE A 108 -3.58 14.30 48.76
CA ILE A 108 -2.32 13.50 48.65
C ILE A 108 -2.52 12.39 47.60
N GLN A 109 -3.67 11.71 47.62
CA GLN A 109 -3.96 10.68 46.61
C GLN A 109 -4.04 11.31 45.20
N ALA A 110 -4.64 12.47 45.05
CA ALA A 110 -4.67 13.18 43.77
C ALA A 110 -3.28 13.52 43.24
N ARG A 111 -2.32 13.85 44.14
CA ARG A 111 -0.90 14.03 43.76
C ARG A 111 -0.21 12.70 43.40
N ALA A 112 -0.52 11.62 44.13
CA ALA A 112 -0.03 10.27 43.76
C ALA A 112 -0.55 9.85 42.38
N ASP A 113 -1.81 10.18 42.04
CA ASP A 113 -2.39 9.89 40.72
C ASP A 113 -1.67 10.63 39.59
N LEU A 114 -1.04 11.79 39.83
CA LEU A 114 -0.18 12.45 38.85
C LEU A 114 1.07 11.63 38.53
N LEU A 115 1.63 10.91 39.49
CA LEU A 115 2.74 9.96 39.24
C LEU A 115 2.28 8.81 38.36
N ALA A 116 1.13 8.19 38.67
CA ALA A 116 0.58 7.11 37.87
C ALA A 116 0.32 7.58 36.43
N LYS A 117 -0.25 8.79 36.26
CA LYS A 117 -0.44 9.41 34.95
C LYS A 117 0.88 9.66 34.21
N PHE A 118 1.90 10.19 34.89
CA PHE A 118 3.23 10.41 34.30
C PHE A 118 3.85 9.12 33.75
N TYR A 119 3.69 8.01 34.48
CA TYR A 119 4.11 6.68 34.05
C TYR A 119 3.29 6.19 32.85
N ALA A 120 1.97 6.31 32.92
CA ALA A 120 1.05 5.90 31.85
C ALA A 120 1.33 6.65 30.53
N ASP A 121 1.55 7.98 30.62
CA ASP A 121 1.89 8.83 29.46
C ASP A 121 3.23 8.43 28.79
N ARG A 122 4.07 7.65 29.52
CA ARG A 122 5.36 7.11 29.05
C ARG A 122 5.34 5.62 28.75
N GLY A 123 4.16 5.03 28.66
CA GLY A 123 3.96 3.64 28.27
C GLY A 123 3.90 2.63 29.42
N TYR A 124 4.01 3.05 30.68
CA TYR A 124 3.87 2.17 31.84
C TYR A 124 2.45 2.19 32.37
N SER A 125 1.50 1.75 31.54
CA SER A 125 0.04 1.87 31.77
C SER A 125 -0.48 1.05 32.95
N VAL A 126 0.28 0.08 33.46
CA VAL A 126 -0.06 -0.72 34.64
C VAL A 126 0.49 -0.14 35.97
N ALA A 127 1.29 0.92 35.87
CA ALA A 127 1.86 1.59 37.06
C ALA A 127 0.78 2.24 37.93
N ARG A 128 0.97 2.17 39.24
CA ARG A 128 0.05 2.72 40.25
C ARG A 128 0.82 3.39 41.38
N ALA A 129 0.27 4.49 41.86
CA ALA A 129 0.78 5.17 43.03
C ALA A 129 -0.26 5.11 44.16
N LEU A 130 0.12 4.61 45.29
CA LEU A 130 -0.74 4.37 46.43
C LEU A 130 -0.20 5.12 47.65
N VAL A 131 -1.08 5.65 48.47
CA VAL A 131 -0.75 6.17 49.78
C VAL A 131 -1.05 5.06 50.81
N PRO A 132 -0.05 4.31 51.30
CA PRO A 132 -0.30 3.24 52.26
C PRO A 132 -0.74 3.80 53.61
N ALA A 133 -1.44 3.00 54.40
CA ALA A 133 -1.65 3.30 55.80
C ALA A 133 -0.28 3.41 56.50
N GLN A 134 -0.02 4.57 57.12
CA GLN A 134 1.28 4.89 57.71
C GLN A 134 1.16 5.86 58.86
N ASP A 135 2.10 5.77 59.82
CA ASP A 135 2.31 6.84 60.81
C ASP A 135 3.17 7.93 60.19
N VAL A 136 2.59 9.11 60.00
CA VAL A 136 3.31 10.25 59.40
C VAL A 136 4.27 10.83 60.43
N ARG A 137 5.56 10.44 60.35
CA ARG A 137 6.63 10.99 61.18
C ARG A 137 7.32 12.13 60.46
N ASP A 138 7.70 13.16 61.17
CA ASP A 138 8.37 14.35 60.63
C ASP A 138 7.57 15.06 59.51
N SER A 139 6.25 14.85 59.48
CA SER A 139 5.37 15.36 58.42
C SER A 139 5.75 14.93 57.01
N ILE A 140 6.48 13.80 56.85
CA ILE A 140 6.86 13.21 55.57
C ILE A 140 5.86 12.09 55.20
N VAL A 141 5.20 12.22 54.05
CA VAL A 141 4.28 11.21 53.56
C VAL A 141 4.97 10.30 52.55
N GLU A 142 4.90 9.00 52.77
CA GLU A 142 5.38 8.00 51.83
C GLU A 142 4.28 7.72 50.79
N ILE A 143 4.67 7.79 49.51
CA ILE A 143 3.89 7.32 48.37
C ILE A 143 4.57 6.10 47.81
N ARG A 144 3.86 4.98 47.75
CA ARG A 144 4.36 3.74 47.19
C ARG A 144 3.97 3.66 45.73
N LEU A 145 4.98 3.60 44.86
CA LEU A 145 4.82 3.41 43.43
C LEU A 145 4.99 1.93 43.10
N LEU A 146 3.94 1.33 42.54
CA LEU A 146 3.96 -0.01 41.97
C LEU A 146 4.13 0.19 40.46
N GLU A 147 5.35 0.00 39.94
CA GLU A 147 5.66 0.27 38.54
C GLU A 147 5.02 -0.74 37.57
N GLY A 148 4.64 -1.92 38.09
CA GLY A 148 4.10 -3.03 37.32
C GLY A 148 5.23 -3.81 36.62
N ARG A 149 5.50 -5.01 37.11
CA ARG A 149 6.49 -5.93 36.54
C ARG A 149 5.80 -7.18 36.05
N TYR A 150 6.34 -7.80 34.99
CA TYR A 150 5.84 -9.10 34.57
C TYR A 150 6.03 -10.12 35.69
N GLY A 151 4.90 -10.73 36.10
CA GLY A 151 4.90 -11.92 36.95
C GLY A 151 5.14 -13.14 36.05
N ARG A 152 4.11 -13.93 35.80
CA ARG A 152 4.18 -15.09 34.92
C ARG A 152 3.85 -14.70 33.49
N ILE A 153 4.54 -15.30 32.51
CA ILE A 153 4.22 -15.21 31.08
C ILE A 153 3.71 -16.57 30.60
N ASP A 154 2.37 -16.68 30.48
CA ASP A 154 1.65 -17.89 30.05
C ASP A 154 1.40 -17.82 28.54
N ILE A 155 2.05 -18.70 27.77
CA ILE A 155 1.89 -18.79 26.31
C ILE A 155 1.03 -19.99 25.98
N ARG A 156 -0.20 -19.73 25.51
CA ARG A 156 -1.15 -20.75 25.05
C ARG A 156 -1.10 -20.81 23.53
N ASN A 157 -0.27 -21.69 23.01
CA ASN A 157 0.01 -21.80 21.59
C ASN A 157 -0.78 -22.96 20.97
N ALA A 158 -1.73 -22.64 20.07
CA ALA A 158 -2.49 -23.60 19.29
C ALA A 158 -1.94 -23.77 17.86
N THR A 159 -0.66 -23.42 17.61
CA THR A 159 -0.03 -23.51 16.29
C THR A 159 1.25 -24.33 16.37
N GLU A 160 1.85 -24.66 15.22
CA GLU A 160 3.12 -25.38 15.13
C GLU A 160 4.37 -24.47 15.31
N ILE A 161 4.18 -23.14 15.40
CA ILE A 161 5.29 -22.22 15.60
C ILE A 161 5.92 -22.45 16.96
N SER A 162 7.23 -22.58 17.02
CA SER A 162 7.93 -22.88 18.29
C SER A 162 7.75 -21.76 19.33
N GLU A 163 7.56 -22.13 20.59
CA GLU A 163 7.44 -21.18 21.69
C GLU A 163 8.67 -20.28 21.82
N SER A 164 9.86 -20.82 21.56
CA SER A 164 11.11 -20.05 21.56
C SER A 164 11.09 -18.90 20.57
N ARG A 165 10.49 -19.08 19.37
CA ARG A 165 10.28 -18.04 18.39
C ARG A 165 9.27 -17.00 18.89
N ILE A 166 8.16 -17.43 19.48
CA ILE A 166 7.16 -16.53 20.07
C ILE A 166 7.81 -15.67 21.14
N ARG A 167 8.54 -16.26 22.08
CA ARG A 167 9.25 -15.52 23.14
C ARG A 167 10.29 -14.55 22.58
N SER A 168 11.01 -14.92 21.53
CA SER A 168 12.02 -14.04 20.92
C SER A 168 11.43 -12.77 20.30
N LEU A 169 10.19 -12.81 19.81
CA LEU A 169 9.48 -11.66 19.24
C LEU A 169 8.89 -10.72 20.30
N LEU A 170 8.63 -11.22 21.51
CA LEU A 170 8.18 -10.40 22.62
C LEU A 170 9.30 -9.49 23.17
N GLY A 171 10.56 -9.76 22.82
CA GLY A 171 11.71 -8.93 23.18
C GLY A 171 11.95 -8.85 24.68
N ASP A 172 11.78 -7.64 25.25
CA ASP A 172 12.02 -7.37 26.66
C ASP A 172 10.81 -7.68 27.58
N ALA A 173 9.71 -8.22 27.04
CA ALA A 173 8.64 -8.75 27.86
C ALA A 173 9.09 -10.09 28.49
N LYS A 174 9.75 -10.00 29.65
CA LYS A 174 10.30 -11.10 30.44
C LYS A 174 9.86 -10.98 31.89
N GLU A 175 9.77 -12.12 32.58
CA GLU A 175 9.43 -12.15 34.00
C GLU A 175 10.42 -11.28 34.83
N GLY A 176 9.89 -10.46 35.71
CA GLY A 176 10.64 -9.51 36.53
C GLY A 176 10.91 -8.14 35.85
N GLU A 177 10.84 -8.02 34.54
CA GLU A 177 11.01 -6.75 33.84
C GLU A 177 9.77 -5.85 33.96
N LEU A 178 9.96 -4.55 33.78
CA LEU A 178 8.85 -3.59 33.81
C LEU A 178 7.89 -3.80 32.63
N VAL A 179 6.59 -3.75 32.90
CA VAL A 179 5.58 -3.81 31.85
C VAL A 179 5.54 -2.49 31.10
N HIS A 180 6.16 -2.48 29.91
CA HIS A 180 6.15 -1.33 29.01
C HIS A 180 5.22 -1.62 27.81
N GLY A 181 4.09 -0.93 27.75
CA GLY A 181 3.04 -1.15 26.77
C GLY A 181 3.51 -1.09 25.32
N PRO A 182 4.25 -0.06 24.88
CA PRO A 182 4.79 0.01 23.51
C PRO A 182 5.68 -1.16 23.11
N THR A 183 6.48 -1.70 24.04
CA THR A 183 7.32 -2.88 23.78
C THR A 183 6.48 -4.14 23.60
N LEU A 184 5.49 -4.36 24.48
CA LEU A 184 4.55 -5.47 24.37
C LEU A 184 3.74 -5.36 23.06
N GLU A 185 3.21 -4.17 22.78
CA GLU A 185 2.44 -3.90 21.55
C GLU A 185 3.28 -4.25 20.30
N ARG A 186 4.52 -3.78 20.24
CA ARG A 186 5.44 -4.11 19.14
C ARG A 186 5.61 -5.62 19.00
N GLY A 187 5.84 -6.34 20.07
CA GLY A 187 6.02 -7.81 20.07
C GLY A 187 4.78 -8.54 19.54
N VAL A 188 3.60 -8.19 20.05
CA VAL A 188 2.32 -8.78 19.62
C VAL A 188 2.01 -8.45 18.16
N LEU A 189 2.31 -7.23 17.70
CA LEU A 189 2.14 -6.83 16.31
C LEU A 189 3.11 -7.56 15.37
N LEU A 190 4.35 -7.83 15.81
CA LEU A 190 5.31 -8.65 15.04
C LEU A 190 4.86 -10.10 14.95
N LEU A 191 4.28 -10.65 16.04
CA LEU A 191 3.66 -11.98 16.02
C LEU A 191 2.51 -12.04 15.00
N ALA A 192 1.66 -11.02 14.95
CA ALA A 192 0.53 -10.95 13.99
C ALA A 192 0.98 -10.86 12.52
N GLU A 193 2.24 -10.48 12.25
CA GLU A 193 2.81 -10.51 10.90
C GLU A 193 3.20 -11.93 10.46
N HIS A 194 3.35 -12.88 11.39
CA HIS A 194 3.61 -14.27 11.05
C HIS A 194 2.37 -14.89 10.40
N ALA A 195 2.55 -15.43 9.21
CA ALA A 195 1.45 -15.99 8.45
C ALA A 195 0.83 -17.19 9.18
N GLY A 196 -0.49 -17.26 9.18
CA GLY A 196 -1.22 -18.39 9.77
C GLY A 196 -1.41 -18.33 11.29
N ILE A 197 -1.11 -17.18 11.94
CA ILE A 197 -1.37 -17.02 13.37
C ILE A 197 -2.21 -15.77 13.69
N VAL A 198 -2.93 -15.84 14.80
CA VAL A 198 -3.74 -14.74 15.35
C VAL A 198 -3.40 -14.60 16.83
N PRO A 199 -2.49 -13.66 17.20
CA PRO A 199 -2.13 -13.44 18.58
C PRO A 199 -3.16 -12.57 19.31
N LYS A 200 -3.38 -12.88 20.60
CA LYS A 200 -4.14 -12.08 21.55
C LYS A 200 -3.37 -12.01 22.85
N ALA A 201 -3.15 -10.81 23.36
CA ALA A 201 -2.44 -10.57 24.61
C ALA A 201 -3.38 -10.01 25.66
N THR A 202 -3.37 -10.57 26.87
CA THR A 202 -4.11 -10.08 28.03
C THR A 202 -3.15 -9.89 29.19
N LEU A 203 -3.16 -8.70 29.80
CA LEU A 203 -2.47 -8.40 31.05
C LEU A 203 -3.45 -8.55 32.20
N GLU A 204 -3.15 -9.43 33.13
CA GLU A 204 -3.96 -9.76 34.32
C GLU A 204 -3.21 -9.40 35.61
N PRO A 205 -3.89 -9.11 36.72
CA PRO A 205 -3.23 -8.96 38.01
C PRO A 205 -2.45 -10.23 38.40
N GLY A 206 -1.18 -10.08 38.75
CA GLY A 206 -0.35 -11.20 39.20
C GLY A 206 -0.59 -11.58 40.66
N GLU A 207 0.10 -12.65 41.13
CA GLU A 207 -0.07 -13.20 42.47
C GLU A 207 0.29 -12.22 43.60
N SER A 208 1.22 -11.30 43.36
CA SER A 208 1.68 -10.31 44.32
C SER A 208 1.40 -8.89 43.85
N SER A 209 1.20 -7.97 44.79
CA SER A 209 1.03 -6.54 44.49
C SER A 209 2.20 -5.97 43.71
N GLY A 210 1.96 -5.35 42.58
CA GLY A 210 2.96 -4.83 41.65
C GLY A 210 3.43 -5.81 40.58
N LEU A 211 2.95 -7.05 40.58
CA LEU A 211 3.12 -8.00 39.49
C LEU A 211 1.90 -7.98 38.55
N THR A 212 2.17 -8.23 37.29
CA THR A 212 1.16 -8.33 36.21
C THR A 212 1.49 -9.55 35.37
N ASP A 213 0.59 -10.51 35.29
CA ASP A 213 0.77 -11.69 34.46
C ASP A 213 0.38 -11.39 33.01
N LEU A 214 1.16 -11.92 32.06
CA LEU A 214 0.86 -11.85 30.64
C LEU A 214 0.32 -13.20 30.16
N VAL A 215 -0.93 -13.23 29.71
CA VAL A 215 -1.51 -14.37 29.01
C VAL A 215 -1.48 -14.07 27.51
N LEU A 216 -0.71 -14.87 26.77
CA LEU A 216 -0.55 -14.74 25.33
C LEU A 216 -1.19 -15.95 24.63
N GLU A 217 -2.34 -15.74 24.02
CA GLU A 217 -3.06 -16.76 23.25
C GLU A 217 -2.65 -16.65 21.78
N ILE A 218 -2.12 -17.72 21.20
CA ILE A 218 -1.74 -17.81 19.78
C ILE A 218 -2.71 -18.78 19.11
N GLY A 219 -3.71 -18.21 18.45
CA GLY A 219 -4.69 -18.95 17.68
C GLY A 219 -4.19 -19.28 16.27
N ALA A 220 -4.65 -20.40 15.71
CA ALA A 220 -4.42 -20.74 14.32
C ALA A 220 -5.27 -19.86 13.39
N GLY A 221 -4.62 -19.20 12.45
CA GLY A 221 -5.25 -18.48 11.35
C GLY A 221 -5.56 -19.40 10.17
N ARG A 222 -6.01 -18.83 9.05
CA ARG A 222 -6.25 -19.61 7.83
C ARG A 222 -4.93 -20.17 7.29
N LYS A 223 -4.89 -21.47 7.00
CA LYS A 223 -3.73 -22.13 6.38
C LYS A 223 -3.59 -21.77 4.90
N SER A 224 -4.71 -21.61 4.19
CA SER A 224 -4.74 -21.24 2.79
C SER A 224 -5.86 -20.25 2.49
N GLU A 225 -5.61 -19.38 1.53
CA GLU A 225 -6.55 -18.41 1.01
C GLU A 225 -6.52 -18.50 -0.52
N TYR A 226 -7.69 -18.49 -1.13
CA TYR A 226 -7.85 -18.55 -2.58
C TYR A 226 -8.62 -17.32 -3.03
N ASP A 227 -8.19 -16.74 -4.14
CA ASP A 227 -8.97 -15.73 -4.85
C ASP A 227 -9.16 -16.13 -6.32
N LEU A 228 -10.33 -15.84 -6.83
CA LEU A 228 -10.65 -15.95 -8.25
C LEU A 228 -11.39 -14.70 -8.67
N SER A 229 -10.96 -14.08 -9.75
CA SER A 229 -11.65 -12.90 -10.28
C SER A 229 -11.65 -12.88 -11.80
N PHE A 230 -12.70 -12.26 -12.34
CA PHE A 230 -12.87 -11.94 -13.74
C PHE A 230 -13.01 -10.43 -13.88
N ASP A 231 -12.35 -9.82 -14.86
CA ASP A 231 -12.46 -8.40 -15.18
C ASP A 231 -12.34 -8.12 -16.69
N ASN A 232 -12.79 -6.93 -17.12
CA ASN A 232 -12.60 -6.43 -18.48
C ASN A 232 -11.56 -5.31 -18.57
N ALA A 233 -10.63 -5.23 -17.61
CA ALA A 233 -9.62 -4.18 -17.50
C ALA A 233 -8.31 -4.48 -18.24
N GLY A 234 -8.27 -5.54 -19.06
CA GLY A 234 -7.13 -5.85 -19.92
C GLY A 234 -7.01 -4.92 -21.13
N SER A 235 -5.82 -4.95 -21.76
CA SER A 235 -5.61 -4.28 -23.05
C SER A 235 -6.36 -5.00 -24.18
N ARG A 236 -6.95 -4.25 -25.12
CA ARG A 236 -7.58 -4.84 -26.31
C ARG A 236 -6.60 -5.67 -27.14
N PHE A 237 -5.31 -5.40 -27.07
CA PHE A 237 -4.29 -6.08 -27.88
C PHE A 237 -3.83 -7.39 -27.28
N THR A 238 -3.90 -7.55 -25.95
CA THR A 238 -3.56 -8.78 -25.23
C THR A 238 -4.77 -9.41 -24.54
N GLY A 239 -5.98 -9.03 -24.94
CA GLY A 239 -7.24 -9.50 -24.39
C GLY A 239 -7.77 -8.61 -23.27
N SER A 240 -8.93 -7.99 -23.51
CA SER A 240 -9.59 -7.10 -22.55
C SER A 240 -10.20 -7.85 -21.37
N GLN A 241 -10.69 -9.07 -21.60
CA GLN A 241 -11.26 -9.92 -20.57
C GLN A 241 -10.17 -10.76 -19.93
N ARG A 242 -10.07 -10.72 -18.60
CA ARG A 242 -9.05 -11.45 -17.87
C ARG A 242 -9.66 -12.28 -16.76
N ILE A 243 -9.03 -13.42 -16.52
CA ILE A 243 -9.24 -14.25 -15.35
C ILE A 243 -7.98 -14.17 -14.51
N SER A 244 -8.12 -13.91 -13.23
CA SER A 244 -7.03 -13.90 -12.26
C SER A 244 -7.35 -14.89 -11.14
N SER A 245 -6.36 -15.70 -10.76
CA SER A 245 -6.46 -16.59 -9.60
C SER A 245 -5.24 -16.45 -8.73
N GLY A 246 -5.45 -16.47 -7.43
CA GLY A 246 -4.42 -16.42 -6.41
C GLY A 246 -4.55 -17.57 -5.41
N LEU A 247 -3.41 -18.09 -4.98
CA LEU A 247 -3.27 -19.00 -3.86
C LEU A 247 -2.26 -18.41 -2.88
N THR A 248 -2.66 -18.30 -1.63
CA THR A 248 -1.75 -17.98 -0.52
C THR A 248 -1.74 -19.17 0.44
N VAL A 249 -0.55 -19.69 0.75
CA VAL A 249 -0.35 -20.72 1.78
C VAL A 249 0.40 -20.07 2.93
N ASN A 250 -0.21 -20.03 4.09
CA ASN A 250 0.31 -19.44 5.30
C ASN A 250 1.04 -20.49 6.13
N SER A 251 2.25 -20.19 6.54
CA SER A 251 3.14 -21.04 7.36
C SER A 251 3.36 -22.45 6.77
N PRO A 252 3.72 -22.58 5.48
CA PRO A 252 3.97 -23.92 4.90
C PRO A 252 5.16 -24.66 5.55
N ALA A 253 6.11 -23.96 6.16
CA ALA A 253 7.23 -24.54 6.90
C ALA A 253 7.09 -24.38 8.43
N ASP A 254 5.91 -24.01 8.92
CA ASP A 254 5.57 -23.82 10.34
C ASP A 254 6.45 -22.80 11.09
N ILE A 255 6.98 -21.81 10.34
CA ILE A 255 7.82 -20.73 10.87
C ILE A 255 7.20 -19.34 10.73
N GLY A 256 5.92 -19.25 10.31
CA GLY A 256 5.25 -17.99 10.00
C GLY A 256 5.62 -17.42 8.63
N ASP A 257 6.08 -18.27 7.73
CA ASP A 257 6.40 -17.99 6.33
C ASP A 257 5.12 -17.96 5.48
N ARG A 258 5.26 -17.49 4.23
CA ARG A 258 4.16 -17.40 3.28
C ARG A 258 4.62 -17.76 1.88
N PHE A 259 3.85 -18.61 1.23
CA PHE A 259 3.97 -18.88 -0.20
C PHE A 259 2.77 -18.28 -0.92
N THR A 260 3.02 -17.61 -2.05
CA THR A 260 1.95 -17.08 -2.92
C THR A 260 2.19 -17.52 -4.35
N ALA A 261 1.11 -17.94 -5.02
CA ALA A 261 1.08 -18.21 -6.45
C ALA A 261 -0.04 -17.37 -7.07
N ARG A 262 0.21 -16.72 -8.19
CA ARG A 262 -0.77 -15.93 -8.93
C ARG A 262 -0.71 -16.23 -10.41
N VAL A 263 -1.88 -16.33 -11.01
CA VAL A 263 -2.09 -16.53 -12.44
C VAL A 263 -3.00 -15.42 -12.94
N VAL A 264 -2.64 -14.80 -14.08
CA VAL A 264 -3.52 -13.90 -14.83
C VAL A 264 -3.51 -14.34 -16.28
N THR A 265 -4.69 -14.52 -16.86
CA THR A 265 -4.81 -14.92 -18.27
C THR A 265 -5.95 -14.21 -18.95
N SER A 266 -5.80 -13.94 -20.26
CA SER A 266 -6.87 -13.57 -21.17
C SER A 266 -7.12 -14.62 -22.26
N GLY A 267 -6.85 -15.89 -21.95
CA GLY A 267 -6.87 -17.00 -22.89
C GLY A 267 -5.54 -17.12 -23.65
N LYS A 268 -5.58 -17.22 -24.96
CA LYS A 268 -4.38 -17.40 -25.80
C LYS A 268 -3.48 -16.16 -25.88
N ALA A 269 -4.05 -14.97 -25.61
CA ALA A 269 -3.36 -13.70 -25.84
C ALA A 269 -2.47 -13.24 -24.67
N LEU A 270 -2.69 -13.73 -23.46
CA LEU A 270 -1.89 -13.38 -22.28
C LEU A 270 -1.91 -14.53 -21.27
N LEU A 271 -0.74 -14.87 -20.76
CA LEU A 271 -0.56 -15.69 -19.56
C LEU A 271 0.53 -15.09 -18.70
N SER A 272 0.24 -14.80 -17.44
CA SER A 272 1.21 -14.34 -16.45
C SER A 272 1.16 -15.23 -15.22
N LEU A 273 2.32 -15.74 -14.83
CA LEU A 273 2.53 -16.56 -13.64
C LEU A 273 3.48 -15.83 -12.70
N ARG A 274 3.18 -15.81 -11.41
CA ARG A 274 4.07 -15.29 -10.37
C ARG A 274 4.03 -16.20 -9.16
N PHE A 275 5.22 -16.51 -8.65
CA PHE A 275 5.43 -17.26 -7.41
C PHE A 275 6.32 -16.42 -6.50
N ALA A 276 5.98 -16.38 -5.21
CA ALA A 276 6.80 -15.71 -4.21
C ALA A 276 6.78 -16.50 -2.91
N TYR A 277 7.91 -16.50 -2.23
CA TYR A 277 8.06 -17.06 -0.90
C TYR A 277 8.66 -16.00 0.02
N GLU A 278 8.05 -15.81 1.18
CA GLU A 278 8.49 -14.85 2.18
C GLU A 278 8.60 -15.56 3.52
N ALA A 279 9.73 -15.42 4.19
CA ALA A 279 9.96 -15.99 5.52
C ALA A 279 10.45 -14.91 6.51
N PRO A 280 10.15 -15.07 7.81
CA PRO A 280 10.75 -14.25 8.85
C PRO A 280 12.22 -14.62 9.04
N VAL A 281 13.07 -13.59 9.20
CA VAL A 281 14.52 -13.72 9.41
C VAL A 281 14.89 -13.20 10.80
N GLY A 282 15.26 -14.10 11.70
CA GLY A 282 15.55 -13.74 13.09
C GLY A 282 14.32 -13.28 13.88
N ALA A 283 14.52 -12.46 14.91
CA ALA A 283 13.49 -11.99 15.85
C ALA A 283 13.19 -10.48 15.75
N SER A 284 13.89 -9.75 14.87
CA SER A 284 13.73 -8.29 14.77
C SER A 284 12.49 -7.85 13.99
N GLY A 285 11.75 -8.80 13.37
CA GLY A 285 10.65 -8.54 12.46
C GLY A 285 11.10 -8.41 10.99
N LEU A 286 12.38 -8.66 10.67
CA LEU A 286 12.84 -8.74 9.29
C LEU A 286 12.15 -9.91 8.58
N ARG A 287 11.60 -9.64 7.40
CA ARG A 287 10.95 -10.64 6.54
C ARG A 287 11.42 -10.45 5.12
N GLY A 288 11.44 -11.54 4.36
CA GLY A 288 11.76 -11.44 2.94
C GLY A 288 11.98 -12.79 2.29
N GLY A 289 12.26 -12.76 0.99
CA GLY A 289 12.54 -13.95 0.22
C GLY A 289 12.46 -13.73 -1.28
N PRO A 290 12.63 -14.82 -2.05
CA PRO A 290 12.65 -14.79 -3.50
C PRO A 290 11.27 -14.72 -4.13
N TYR A 291 11.23 -14.23 -5.34
CA TYR A 291 10.08 -14.37 -6.25
C TYR A 291 10.54 -14.60 -7.68
N LEU A 292 9.68 -15.24 -8.45
CA LEU A 292 9.86 -15.41 -9.89
C LEU A 292 8.54 -15.11 -10.60
N SER A 293 8.63 -14.59 -11.82
CA SER A 293 7.47 -14.41 -12.67
C SER A 293 7.82 -14.64 -14.14
N ARG A 294 6.84 -15.16 -14.88
CA ARG A 294 6.87 -15.28 -16.32
C ARG A 294 5.57 -14.77 -16.91
N THR A 295 5.69 -13.89 -17.89
CA THR A 295 4.55 -13.38 -18.65
C THR A 295 4.80 -13.63 -20.12
N THR A 296 3.86 -14.27 -20.81
CA THR A 296 3.85 -14.44 -22.25
C THR A 296 2.64 -13.72 -22.84
N TYR A 297 2.81 -13.14 -24.00
CA TYR A 297 1.71 -12.47 -24.68
C TYR A 297 1.80 -12.60 -26.20
N GLN A 298 0.66 -12.45 -26.88
CA GLN A 298 0.53 -12.31 -28.33
C GLN A 298 -0.39 -11.13 -28.62
N LEU A 299 0.01 -10.27 -29.55
CA LEU A 299 -0.78 -9.09 -29.92
C LEU A 299 -1.85 -9.44 -30.94
N GLY A 300 -3.05 -9.00 -30.67
CA GLY A 300 -4.20 -9.09 -31.57
C GLY A 300 -4.68 -7.71 -32.04
N GLY A 301 -5.91 -7.65 -32.54
CA GLY A 301 -6.52 -6.43 -33.02
C GLY A 301 -5.74 -5.82 -34.19
N ASN A 302 -5.44 -4.54 -34.14
CA ASN A 302 -4.72 -3.81 -35.19
C ASN A 302 -3.28 -4.30 -35.42
N PHE A 303 -2.71 -5.05 -34.48
CA PHE A 303 -1.36 -5.59 -34.57
C PHE A 303 -1.33 -7.08 -34.97
N ALA A 304 -2.49 -7.70 -35.23
CA ALA A 304 -2.56 -9.13 -35.57
C ALA A 304 -1.72 -9.49 -36.82
N ALA A 305 -1.69 -8.61 -37.83
CA ALA A 305 -0.91 -8.82 -39.03
C ALA A 305 0.63 -8.82 -38.80
N LEU A 306 1.09 -8.28 -37.67
CA LEU A 306 2.50 -8.30 -37.32
C LEU A 306 2.95 -9.66 -36.74
N ASP A 307 2.01 -10.52 -36.36
CA ASP A 307 2.28 -11.75 -35.58
C ASP A 307 3.24 -11.50 -34.42
N ALA A 308 2.94 -10.41 -33.69
CA ALA A 308 3.83 -9.96 -32.63
C ALA A 308 3.52 -10.66 -31.30
N SER A 309 4.56 -11.15 -30.66
CA SER A 309 4.50 -11.85 -29.36
C SER A 309 5.69 -11.50 -28.50
N GLY A 310 5.65 -11.87 -27.22
CA GLY A 310 6.80 -11.67 -26.36
C GLY A 310 6.71 -12.39 -25.04
N THR A 311 7.84 -12.35 -24.34
CA THR A 311 8.04 -12.99 -23.04
C THR A 311 8.75 -12.01 -22.10
N ALA A 312 8.30 -11.93 -20.85
CA ALA A 312 8.96 -11.21 -19.78
C ALA A 312 9.19 -12.16 -18.60
N ASP A 313 10.44 -12.47 -18.33
CA ASP A 313 10.88 -13.28 -17.18
C ASP A 313 11.51 -12.36 -16.13
N ALA A 314 11.17 -12.55 -14.86
CA ALA A 314 11.80 -11.85 -13.75
C ALA A 314 12.11 -12.81 -12.61
N LEU A 315 13.30 -12.65 -12.03
CA LEU A 315 13.74 -13.30 -10.80
C LEU A 315 14.25 -12.22 -9.85
N GLY A 316 13.77 -12.21 -8.63
CA GLY A 316 14.17 -11.24 -7.64
C GLY A 316 14.04 -11.74 -6.21
N ALA A 317 14.49 -10.89 -5.28
CA ALA A 317 14.27 -11.07 -3.86
C ALA A 317 14.02 -9.70 -3.23
N SER A 318 13.21 -9.69 -2.16
CA SER A 318 12.94 -8.48 -1.39
C SER A 318 12.92 -8.77 0.10
N PHE A 319 13.39 -7.80 0.88
CA PHE A 319 13.41 -7.85 2.33
C PHE A 319 12.79 -6.58 2.89
N THR A 320 12.02 -6.72 3.96
CA THR A 320 11.34 -5.62 4.64
C THR A 320 11.59 -5.71 6.14
N HIS A 321 11.97 -4.60 6.75
CA HIS A 321 12.22 -4.50 8.18
C HIS A 321 11.36 -3.39 8.81
N PRO A 322 10.59 -3.68 9.89
CA PRO A 322 9.82 -2.69 10.61
C PRO A 322 10.74 -1.81 11.47
N LEU A 323 10.84 -0.52 11.13
CA LEU A 323 11.56 0.48 11.92
C LEU A 323 10.73 0.94 13.12
N ILE A 324 9.45 1.25 12.87
CA ILE A 324 8.46 1.61 13.89
C ILE A 324 7.25 0.69 13.71
N ARG A 325 6.78 0.13 14.82
CA ARG A 325 5.64 -0.78 14.81
C ARG A 325 4.72 -0.50 16.00
N SER A 326 3.57 0.12 15.73
CA SER A 326 2.52 0.38 16.71
C SER A 326 1.14 0.30 16.03
N SER A 327 0.07 0.33 16.81
CA SER A 327 -1.31 0.37 16.28
C SER A 327 -1.64 1.69 15.60
N ALA A 328 -0.98 2.80 16.00
CA ALA A 328 -1.24 4.12 15.47
C ALA A 328 -0.36 4.49 14.27
N PHE A 329 0.91 4.08 14.28
CA PHE A 329 1.88 4.43 13.25
C PHE A 329 2.86 3.31 12.98
N ASN A 330 3.06 3.00 11.71
CA ASN A 330 4.00 1.99 11.25
C ASN A 330 4.95 2.60 10.22
N LEU A 331 6.23 2.25 10.30
CA LEU A 331 7.26 2.59 9.33
C LEU A 331 8.11 1.36 9.04
N ARG A 332 8.29 1.04 7.77
CA ARG A 332 9.09 -0.10 7.30
C ARG A 332 10.10 0.37 6.26
N ALA A 333 11.31 -0.14 6.35
CA ALA A 333 12.30 -0.04 5.29
C ALA A 333 12.30 -1.32 4.46
N SER A 334 12.52 -1.20 3.16
CA SER A 334 12.62 -2.35 2.26
C SER A 334 13.82 -2.21 1.33
N VAL A 335 14.40 -3.35 0.97
CA VAL A 335 15.43 -3.48 -0.06
C VAL A 335 15.05 -4.64 -0.97
N GLY A 336 15.20 -4.46 -2.29
CA GLY A 336 14.92 -5.51 -3.27
C GLY A 336 15.89 -5.45 -4.44
N GLY A 337 16.13 -6.62 -5.03
CA GLY A 337 16.89 -6.75 -6.27
C GLY A 337 16.14 -7.65 -7.25
N GLU A 338 16.20 -7.31 -8.54
CA GLU A 338 15.52 -8.04 -9.60
C GLU A 338 16.35 -8.08 -10.87
N ALA A 339 16.40 -9.24 -11.51
CA ALA A 339 16.91 -9.43 -12.86
C ALA A 339 15.75 -9.78 -13.79
N ARG A 340 15.67 -9.11 -14.93
CA ARG A 340 14.64 -9.34 -15.96
C ARG A 340 15.26 -9.71 -17.30
N LYS A 341 14.54 -10.55 -18.05
CA LYS A 341 14.76 -10.79 -19.45
C LYS A 341 13.47 -10.51 -20.21
N LEU A 342 13.55 -9.72 -21.25
CA LEU A 342 12.42 -9.30 -22.07
C LEU A 342 12.73 -9.68 -23.51
N GLU A 343 11.83 -10.40 -24.15
CA GLU A 343 11.91 -10.78 -25.55
C GLU A 343 10.64 -10.33 -26.28
N ASP A 344 10.81 -9.60 -27.35
CA ASP A 344 9.75 -9.18 -28.25
C ASP A 344 10.03 -9.71 -29.66
N LYS A 345 9.08 -10.44 -30.25
CA LYS A 345 9.15 -11.02 -31.58
C LYS A 345 8.13 -10.35 -32.50
N VAL A 346 8.52 -10.08 -33.73
CA VAL A 346 7.62 -9.64 -34.80
C VAL A 346 7.73 -10.63 -35.93
N GLY A 347 6.80 -11.59 -36.03
CA GLY A 347 6.80 -12.67 -37.00
C GLY A 347 6.77 -12.17 -38.44
N ALA A 348 6.01 -11.14 -38.75
CA ALA A 348 5.93 -10.56 -40.10
C ALA A 348 7.28 -10.07 -40.67
N THR A 349 8.24 -9.74 -39.82
CA THR A 349 9.59 -9.26 -40.22
C THR A 349 10.72 -10.16 -39.73
N ASP A 350 10.41 -11.29 -39.11
CA ASP A 350 11.36 -12.21 -38.45
C ASP A 350 12.31 -11.47 -37.50
N THR A 351 11.81 -10.46 -36.78
CA THR A 351 12.61 -9.63 -35.91
C THR A 351 12.47 -10.10 -34.46
N VAL A 352 13.61 -10.29 -33.78
CA VAL A 352 13.65 -10.61 -32.33
C VAL A 352 14.43 -9.53 -31.59
N ASN A 353 13.78 -8.88 -30.65
CA ASN A 353 14.36 -7.85 -29.79
C ASN A 353 14.51 -8.39 -28.37
N ASN A 354 15.75 -8.53 -27.94
CA ASN A 354 16.09 -9.01 -26.59
C ASN A 354 16.62 -7.86 -25.75
N LYS A 355 16.07 -7.73 -24.54
CA LYS A 355 16.50 -6.77 -23.52
C LYS A 355 16.73 -7.50 -22.20
N SER A 356 17.64 -6.99 -21.39
CA SER A 356 17.75 -7.40 -20.00
C SER A 356 17.83 -6.19 -19.08
N ALA A 357 17.33 -6.32 -17.86
CA ALA A 357 17.43 -5.29 -16.85
C ALA A 357 17.88 -5.88 -15.50
N ARG A 358 18.72 -5.14 -14.79
CA ARG A 358 19.06 -5.40 -13.39
C ARG A 358 18.65 -4.20 -12.58
N VAL A 359 17.93 -4.42 -11.50
CA VAL A 359 17.25 -3.37 -10.76
C VAL A 359 17.52 -3.54 -9.27
N LEU A 360 17.88 -2.46 -8.60
CA LEU A 360 17.93 -2.33 -7.15
C LEU A 360 16.84 -1.37 -6.70
N GLN A 361 16.13 -1.72 -5.64
CA GLN A 361 15.03 -0.93 -5.08
C GLN A 361 15.27 -0.72 -3.60
N LEU A 362 15.13 0.54 -3.16
CA LEU A 362 15.15 0.93 -1.75
C LEU A 362 13.82 1.60 -1.44
N GLY A 363 13.15 1.17 -0.39
CA GLY A 363 11.83 1.67 -0.07
C GLY A 363 11.66 2.06 1.39
N LEU A 364 10.81 3.05 1.61
CA LEU A 364 10.22 3.37 2.91
C LEU A 364 8.71 3.38 2.74
N GLY A 365 8.00 2.70 3.61
CA GLY A 365 6.55 2.66 3.58
C GLY A 365 5.95 2.46 4.95
N GLY A 366 4.69 2.78 5.09
CA GLY A 366 4.02 2.63 6.36
C GLY A 366 2.55 3.02 6.32
N ASP A 367 1.97 3.06 7.49
CA ASP A 367 0.61 3.52 7.70
C ASP A 367 0.50 4.34 8.97
N ALA A 368 -0.40 5.31 8.95
CA ALA A 368 -0.75 6.17 10.08
C ALA A 368 -2.26 6.25 10.24
N ARG A 369 -2.73 6.15 11.47
CA ARG A 369 -4.15 6.32 11.81
C ARG A 369 -4.38 7.65 12.50
N ASN A 370 -5.54 8.23 12.25
CA ASN A 370 -5.99 9.44 12.93
C ASN A 370 -7.40 9.24 13.49
N ALA A 371 -7.75 10.07 14.46
CA ALA A 371 -9.08 10.09 15.08
C ALA A 371 -9.97 11.25 14.57
N LEU A 372 -9.57 11.92 13.47
CA LEU A 372 -10.33 13.02 12.90
C LEU A 372 -11.67 12.51 12.35
N LEU A 373 -12.76 13.24 12.61
CA LEU A 373 -14.14 12.85 12.27
C LEU A 373 -14.47 11.45 12.82
N ALA A 374 -14.82 10.51 11.96
CA ALA A 374 -15.08 9.12 12.32
C ALA A 374 -13.85 8.19 12.13
N GLY A 375 -12.65 8.78 12.13
CA GLY A 375 -11.38 8.07 11.98
C GLY A 375 -10.88 7.97 10.54
N GLY A 376 -9.57 7.92 10.39
CA GLY A 376 -8.93 7.82 9.09
C GLY A 376 -7.62 7.03 9.13
N MET A 377 -7.18 6.63 7.94
CA MET A 377 -5.93 5.90 7.75
C MET A 377 -5.22 6.39 6.48
N THR A 378 -3.94 6.68 6.63
CA THR A 378 -3.04 6.98 5.53
C THR A 378 -2.07 5.83 5.35
N VAL A 379 -1.98 5.27 4.16
CA VAL A 379 -0.93 4.32 3.76
C VAL A 379 -0.02 5.05 2.79
N PHE A 380 1.28 5.01 3.02
CA PHE A 380 2.25 5.66 2.15
C PHE A 380 3.40 4.72 1.80
N GLN A 381 3.95 4.93 0.63
CA GLN A 381 5.14 4.23 0.15
C GLN A 381 5.99 5.18 -0.69
N SER A 382 7.29 5.19 -0.46
CA SER A 382 8.29 5.80 -1.31
C SER A 382 9.30 4.75 -1.73
N GLN A 383 9.72 4.78 -3.00
CA GLN A 383 10.66 3.82 -3.55
C GLN A 383 11.65 4.53 -4.48
N PHE A 384 12.92 4.44 -4.15
CA PHE A 384 14.02 4.75 -5.06
C PHE A 384 14.38 3.48 -5.84
N THR A 385 14.49 3.61 -7.16
CA THR A 385 14.89 2.52 -8.05
C THR A 385 16.11 2.97 -8.84
N SER A 386 17.17 2.18 -8.81
CA SER A 386 18.32 2.32 -9.68
C SER A 386 18.48 1.04 -10.47
N GLY A 387 18.66 1.14 -11.78
CA GLY A 387 18.74 -0.01 -12.65
C GLY A 387 19.64 0.23 -13.85
N ARG A 388 19.89 -0.86 -14.56
CA ARG A 388 20.61 -0.84 -15.85
C ARG A 388 19.86 -1.68 -16.85
N VAL A 389 19.56 -1.10 -18.01
CA VAL A 389 18.98 -1.77 -19.18
C VAL A 389 20.11 -2.07 -20.18
N SER A 390 20.09 -3.27 -20.73
CA SER A 390 21.01 -3.71 -21.79
C SER A 390 20.19 -4.23 -22.97
N LEU A 391 20.39 -3.62 -24.13
CA LEU A 391 19.81 -4.02 -25.41
C LEU A 391 20.77 -5.01 -26.08
N GLN A 392 20.28 -6.18 -26.46
CA GLN A 392 21.18 -7.29 -26.82
C GLN A 392 21.43 -7.40 -28.32
N THR A 393 20.71 -6.66 -29.18
CA THR A 393 20.96 -6.62 -30.61
C THR A 393 21.54 -5.25 -31.02
N ALA A 394 22.53 -5.29 -31.94
CA ALA A 394 23.14 -4.04 -32.41
C ALA A 394 22.14 -3.10 -33.09
N ALA A 395 21.17 -3.66 -33.82
CA ALA A 395 20.10 -2.88 -34.46
C ALA A 395 19.22 -2.16 -33.43
N LEU A 396 18.82 -2.85 -32.36
CA LEU A 396 18.00 -2.28 -31.28
C LEU A 396 18.78 -1.18 -30.52
N ALA A 397 20.09 -1.41 -30.24
CA ALA A 397 20.93 -0.43 -29.58
C ALA A 397 21.15 0.82 -30.46
N ALA A 398 21.33 0.65 -31.78
CA ALA A 398 21.46 1.78 -32.71
C ALA A 398 20.14 2.59 -32.81
N ALA A 399 19.00 1.92 -32.86
CA ALA A 399 17.69 2.57 -32.87
C ALA A 399 17.42 3.35 -31.56
N ASP A 400 17.78 2.78 -30.43
CA ASP A 400 17.67 3.43 -29.12
C ASP A 400 18.57 4.66 -29.00
N ALA A 401 19.83 4.55 -29.47
CA ALA A 401 20.79 5.67 -29.46
C ALA A 401 20.34 6.85 -30.36
N ALA A 402 19.67 6.58 -31.48
CA ALA A 402 19.05 7.60 -32.32
C ALA A 402 17.71 8.13 -31.76
N GLY A 403 17.15 7.41 -30.79
CA GLY A 403 15.88 7.68 -30.12
C GLY A 403 16.03 8.19 -28.68
N ALA A 404 15.36 7.51 -27.77
CA ALA A 404 15.26 7.92 -26.37
C ALA A 404 16.54 7.70 -25.56
N GLY A 405 17.50 6.86 -26.04
CA GLY A 405 18.76 6.56 -25.36
C GLY A 405 18.56 5.91 -24.00
N THR A 406 17.78 4.84 -23.96
CA THR A 406 17.38 4.17 -22.71
C THR A 406 18.38 3.09 -22.29
N GLN A 407 19.28 2.70 -23.16
CA GLN A 407 20.34 1.75 -22.83
C GLN A 407 21.28 2.33 -21.79
N GLY A 408 21.54 1.60 -20.74
CA GLY A 408 22.45 2.03 -19.67
C GLY A 408 21.81 2.14 -18.32
N GLY A 409 22.41 2.95 -17.46
CA GLY A 409 21.91 3.21 -16.11
C GLY A 409 20.71 4.16 -16.12
N TYR A 410 19.78 3.95 -15.21
CA TYR A 410 18.68 4.88 -14.94
C TYR A 410 18.36 4.91 -13.46
N SER A 411 17.75 6.00 -13.03
CA SER A 411 17.23 6.13 -11.68
C SER A 411 15.86 6.81 -11.69
N LYS A 412 15.00 6.36 -10.79
CA LYS A 412 13.67 6.95 -10.61
C LYS A 412 13.20 6.87 -9.17
N PHE A 413 12.28 7.75 -8.84
CA PHE A 413 11.61 7.81 -7.55
C PHE A 413 10.10 7.65 -7.74
N LEU A 414 9.47 6.80 -6.94
CA LEU A 414 8.03 6.57 -6.92
C LEU A 414 7.50 6.89 -5.52
N VAL A 415 6.40 7.62 -5.45
CA VAL A 415 5.65 7.87 -4.21
C VAL A 415 4.21 7.46 -4.43
N THR A 416 3.64 6.74 -3.47
CA THR A 416 2.22 6.45 -3.41
C THR A 416 1.68 6.81 -2.04
N VAL A 417 0.58 7.54 -2.00
CA VAL A 417 -0.14 7.90 -0.76
C VAL A 417 -1.60 7.58 -0.96
N ASN A 418 -2.14 6.74 -0.09
CA ASN A 418 -3.55 6.39 -0.05
C ASN A 418 -4.11 6.87 1.29
N HIS A 419 -4.99 7.84 1.27
CA HIS A 419 -5.70 8.33 2.45
C HIS A 419 -7.16 7.93 2.37
N THR A 420 -7.66 7.32 3.43
CA THR A 420 -9.08 6.99 3.58
C THR A 420 -9.59 7.62 4.86
N GLN A 421 -10.60 8.46 4.76
CA GLN A 421 -11.23 9.17 5.87
C GLN A 421 -12.71 8.80 5.96
N ALA A 422 -13.14 8.28 7.08
CA ALA A 422 -14.54 8.15 7.39
C ALA A 422 -15.08 9.56 7.72
N LEU A 423 -15.98 10.07 6.88
CA LEU A 423 -16.61 11.38 7.07
C LEU A 423 -17.75 11.27 8.07
N THR A 424 -18.51 10.20 7.96
CA THR A 424 -19.59 9.79 8.86
C THR A 424 -19.60 8.26 8.95
N GLU A 425 -20.50 7.69 9.73
CA GLU A 425 -20.70 6.23 9.75
C GLU A 425 -21.10 5.65 8.37
N ALA A 426 -21.76 6.46 7.53
CA ALA A 426 -22.24 6.02 6.22
C ALA A 426 -21.31 6.37 5.05
N TRP A 427 -20.46 7.41 5.18
CA TRP A 427 -19.70 7.94 4.06
C TRP A 427 -18.20 7.92 4.32
N ARG A 428 -17.44 7.51 3.31
CA ARG A 428 -15.98 7.47 3.32
C ARG A 428 -15.42 8.19 2.10
N LEU A 429 -14.41 9.03 2.33
CA LEU A 429 -13.61 9.66 1.28
C LEU A 429 -12.29 8.89 1.15
N SER A 430 -11.91 8.58 -0.08
CA SER A 430 -10.59 8.02 -0.40
C SER A 430 -9.86 8.95 -1.36
N VAL A 431 -8.62 9.25 -1.08
CA VAL A 431 -7.72 10.04 -1.92
C VAL A 431 -6.47 9.23 -2.18
N ASN A 432 -6.21 8.89 -3.44
CA ASN A 432 -5.03 8.13 -3.85
C ASN A 432 -4.16 9.03 -4.74
N TYR A 433 -2.92 9.19 -4.37
CA TYR A 433 -1.90 9.89 -5.14
C TYR A 433 -0.76 8.94 -5.48
N THR A 434 -0.34 8.94 -6.75
CA THR A 434 0.89 8.26 -7.19
C THR A 434 1.69 9.20 -8.07
N GLY A 435 2.98 9.37 -7.73
CA GLY A 435 3.92 10.17 -8.50
C GLY A 435 5.18 9.41 -8.84
N GLN A 436 5.61 9.44 -10.10
CA GLN A 436 6.91 8.95 -10.56
C GLN A 436 7.74 10.09 -11.12
N TRP A 437 9.02 10.15 -10.74
CA TRP A 437 10.02 11.08 -11.26
C TRP A 437 11.26 10.30 -11.66
N ALA A 438 11.56 10.30 -12.96
CA ALA A 438 12.79 9.74 -13.49
C ALA A 438 13.86 10.81 -13.66
N LEU A 439 15.12 10.44 -13.52
CA LEU A 439 16.28 11.27 -13.76
C LEU A 439 16.84 11.09 -15.17
N ASP A 440 16.38 10.05 -15.87
CA ASP A 440 16.80 9.65 -17.21
C ASP A 440 15.58 9.30 -18.06
N ASN A 441 15.76 9.17 -19.40
CA ASN A 441 14.76 8.52 -20.23
C ASN A 441 14.68 7.04 -19.86
N LEU A 442 13.47 6.53 -19.67
CA LEU A 442 13.22 5.18 -19.22
C LEU A 442 12.86 4.26 -20.40
N ASP A 443 13.34 3.03 -20.34
CA ASP A 443 12.79 1.95 -21.15
C ASP A 443 11.30 1.78 -20.89
N SER A 444 10.55 1.29 -21.86
CA SER A 444 9.13 1.03 -21.78
C SER A 444 8.71 0.23 -20.54
N SER A 445 9.59 -0.68 -20.07
CA SER A 445 9.40 -1.50 -18.87
C SER A 445 9.45 -0.73 -17.55
N GLU A 446 9.87 0.55 -17.58
CA GLU A 446 10.04 1.39 -16.38
C GLU A 446 9.15 2.64 -16.37
N LYS A 447 8.52 2.98 -17.51
CA LYS A 447 7.60 4.12 -17.60
C LYS A 447 6.33 3.85 -16.77
N PHE A 448 5.71 4.91 -16.27
CA PHE A 448 4.45 4.83 -15.52
C PHE A 448 3.27 5.20 -16.41
N SER A 449 2.33 4.27 -16.57
CA SER A 449 1.09 4.47 -17.32
C SER A 449 0.00 5.02 -16.41
N VAL A 450 -0.71 6.06 -16.86
CA VAL A 450 -1.72 6.75 -16.04
C VAL A 450 -3.17 6.50 -16.47
N GLY A 451 -3.43 5.68 -17.50
CA GLY A 451 -4.78 5.27 -17.90
C GLY A 451 -5.18 3.88 -17.39
N GLY A 452 -6.46 3.54 -17.54
CA GLY A 452 -7.05 2.27 -17.14
C GLY A 452 -7.72 2.28 -15.78
N LEU A 453 -8.18 1.13 -15.33
CA LEU A 453 -8.92 0.98 -14.07
C LEU A 453 -8.11 1.41 -12.83
N SER A 454 -6.79 1.20 -12.85
CA SER A 454 -5.87 1.66 -11.79
C SER A 454 -5.30 3.06 -12.03
N GLY A 455 -5.73 3.75 -13.09
CA GLY A 455 -5.35 5.10 -13.46
C GLY A 455 -6.57 6.00 -13.64
N VAL A 456 -6.54 6.88 -14.64
CA VAL A 456 -7.72 7.65 -15.06
C VAL A 456 -8.69 6.71 -15.75
N ARG A 457 -9.76 6.33 -15.05
CA ARG A 457 -10.73 5.29 -15.46
C ARG A 457 -11.47 5.59 -16.77
N ALA A 458 -11.48 6.85 -17.19
CA ALA A 458 -12.07 7.25 -18.47
C ALA A 458 -11.19 6.93 -19.70
N TYR A 459 -9.94 6.47 -19.48
CA TYR A 459 -8.97 6.15 -20.53
C TYR A 459 -8.57 4.67 -20.52
N PRO A 460 -8.03 4.14 -21.64
CA PRO A 460 -7.64 2.73 -21.73
C PRO A 460 -6.41 2.40 -20.90
N PRO A 461 -6.18 1.12 -20.58
CA PRO A 461 -4.90 0.66 -20.00
C PRO A 461 -3.73 0.99 -20.93
N GLY A 462 -2.59 1.37 -20.34
CA GLY A 462 -1.39 1.71 -21.10
C GLY A 462 -1.35 3.15 -21.61
N GLU A 463 -2.39 3.97 -21.39
CA GLU A 463 -2.45 5.35 -21.85
C GLU A 463 -1.44 6.24 -21.15
N ALA A 464 -0.83 7.15 -21.93
CA ALA A 464 0.07 8.20 -21.49
C ALA A 464 1.21 7.70 -20.58
N ALA A 465 1.84 6.57 -20.93
CA ALA A 465 2.99 6.05 -20.23
C ALA A 465 4.19 7.01 -20.35
N GLY A 466 4.73 7.47 -19.22
CA GLY A 466 5.78 8.48 -19.18
C GLY A 466 6.90 8.17 -18.20
N ASP A 467 8.03 8.85 -18.39
CA ASP A 467 9.16 8.83 -17.48
C ASP A 467 8.80 9.53 -16.16
N GLN A 468 8.02 10.61 -16.27
CA GLN A 468 7.46 11.33 -15.14
C GLN A 468 5.93 11.32 -15.25
N ALA A 469 5.26 11.03 -14.14
CA ALA A 469 3.81 11.03 -14.12
C ALA A 469 3.28 11.29 -12.70
N GLN A 470 2.11 11.91 -12.64
CA GLN A 470 1.36 12.16 -11.41
C GLN A 470 -0.08 11.75 -11.67
N LEU A 471 -0.64 10.98 -10.76
CA LEU A 471 -2.01 10.49 -10.79
C LEU A 471 -2.68 10.82 -9.47
N LEU A 472 -3.83 11.44 -9.52
CA LEU A 472 -4.72 11.69 -8.38
C LEU A 472 -6.06 11.02 -8.65
N GLN A 473 -6.54 10.23 -7.70
CA GLN A 473 -7.87 9.63 -7.72
C GLN A 473 -8.60 10.00 -6.41
N VAL A 474 -9.79 10.56 -6.54
CA VAL A 474 -10.65 10.91 -5.42
C VAL A 474 -11.95 10.13 -5.55
N GLU A 475 -12.36 9.44 -4.49
CA GLU A 475 -13.58 8.65 -4.48
C GLU A 475 -14.36 8.89 -3.18
N ILE A 476 -15.64 9.20 -3.30
CA ILE A 476 -16.58 9.22 -2.19
C ILE A 476 -17.49 8.00 -2.30
N ARG A 477 -17.50 7.19 -1.23
CA ARG A 477 -18.20 5.90 -1.19
C ARG A 477 -19.17 5.85 -0.02
N HIS A 478 -20.38 5.41 -0.27
CA HIS A 478 -21.31 4.99 0.79
C HIS A 478 -20.88 3.62 1.34
N GLN A 479 -20.94 3.41 2.64
CA GLN A 479 -20.53 2.15 3.28
C GLN A 479 -21.41 0.95 2.88
N GLY A 480 -22.54 1.23 2.25
CA GLY A 480 -23.46 0.24 1.72
C GLY A 480 -24.73 0.08 2.58
N PHE A 481 -25.71 -0.52 1.95
CA PHE A 481 -26.97 -0.95 2.57
C PHE A 481 -27.31 -2.35 2.06
N LEU A 482 -28.12 -3.06 2.81
CA LEU A 482 -28.53 -4.43 2.43
C LEU A 482 -29.38 -4.39 1.16
N LEU A 483 -28.99 -5.21 0.18
CA LEU A 483 -29.72 -5.43 -1.07
C LEU A 483 -29.76 -6.94 -1.35
N GLY A 484 -30.88 -7.57 -1.07
CA GLY A 484 -30.99 -9.03 -1.10
C GLY A 484 -30.04 -9.70 -0.11
N PRO A 485 -29.28 -10.73 -0.49
CA PRO A 485 -28.35 -11.43 0.40
C PRO A 485 -27.02 -10.69 0.62
N GLY A 486 -26.82 -9.52 0.00
CA GLY A 486 -25.55 -8.80 0.00
C GLY A 486 -25.66 -7.36 0.41
N GLN A 487 -24.51 -6.71 0.47
CA GLN A 487 -24.33 -5.29 0.74
C GLN A 487 -24.03 -4.55 -0.56
N PHE A 488 -24.81 -3.53 -0.88
CA PHE A 488 -24.62 -2.67 -2.05
C PHE A 488 -24.01 -1.33 -1.63
N ALA A 489 -22.84 -0.99 -2.15
CA ALA A 489 -22.06 0.19 -1.82
C ALA A 489 -21.81 1.06 -3.06
N PRO A 490 -22.65 2.09 -3.33
CA PRO A 490 -22.42 3.01 -4.43
C PRO A 490 -21.30 4.01 -4.11
N PHE A 491 -20.65 4.53 -5.18
CA PHE A 491 -19.60 5.54 -5.06
C PHE A 491 -19.56 6.44 -6.30
N GLY A 492 -19.02 7.64 -6.09
CA GLY A 492 -18.66 8.57 -7.15
C GLY A 492 -17.17 8.87 -7.11
N PHE A 493 -16.58 9.22 -8.26
CA PHE A 493 -15.15 9.46 -8.33
C PHE A 493 -14.75 10.51 -9.35
N TYR A 494 -13.56 11.07 -9.14
CA TYR A 494 -12.83 11.94 -10.07
C TYR A 494 -11.37 11.50 -10.12
N ASP A 495 -10.84 11.34 -11.35
CA ASP A 495 -9.46 10.96 -11.61
C ASP A 495 -8.81 12.04 -12.48
N ALA A 496 -7.57 12.41 -12.16
CA ALA A 496 -6.76 13.32 -12.93
C ALA A 496 -5.29 12.86 -12.97
N ALA A 497 -4.65 13.02 -14.11
CA ALA A 497 -3.26 12.66 -14.27
C ALA A 497 -2.54 13.60 -15.24
N LYS A 498 -1.24 13.80 -14.98
CA LYS A 498 -0.29 14.47 -15.86
C LYS A 498 0.91 13.56 -16.07
N SER A 499 1.30 13.35 -17.32
CA SER A 499 2.43 12.52 -17.70
C SER A 499 3.36 13.28 -18.64
N ARG A 500 4.66 13.13 -18.45
CA ARG A 500 5.73 13.56 -19.35
C ARG A 500 6.36 12.31 -19.95
N ILE A 501 6.21 12.16 -21.29
CA ILE A 501 6.54 10.93 -22.02
C ILE A 501 8.04 10.62 -21.94
N ASN A 502 8.89 11.64 -22.19
CA ASN A 502 10.34 11.53 -22.11
C ASN A 502 10.89 12.58 -21.17
N HIS A 503 11.79 12.20 -20.29
CA HIS A 503 12.50 13.12 -19.40
C HIS A 503 13.32 14.12 -20.22
N ARG A 504 14.05 13.64 -21.23
CA ARG A 504 14.77 14.44 -22.22
C ARG A 504 14.18 14.20 -23.60
N ILE A 505 13.78 15.26 -24.28
CA ILE A 505 13.29 15.18 -25.65
C ILE A 505 14.48 14.95 -26.58
N TYR A 506 14.34 14.04 -27.54
CA TYR A 506 15.34 13.76 -28.56
C TYR A 506 14.86 14.23 -29.94
N ALA A 507 15.79 14.45 -30.88
CA ALA A 507 15.52 15.13 -32.16
C ALA A 507 14.42 14.46 -33.01
N ALA A 508 14.33 13.13 -32.99
CA ALA A 508 13.33 12.38 -33.75
C ALA A 508 11.96 12.29 -33.03
N PHE A 509 11.81 12.82 -31.81
CA PHE A 509 10.55 12.77 -31.08
C PHE A 509 9.56 13.77 -31.69
N ALA A 510 8.45 13.25 -32.18
CA ALA A 510 7.35 14.05 -32.72
C ALA A 510 6.14 13.99 -31.78
N GLY A 511 5.47 15.13 -31.63
CA GLY A 511 4.25 15.26 -30.84
C GLY A 511 4.45 15.89 -29.46
N ALA A 512 3.37 15.92 -28.67
CA ALA A 512 3.36 16.50 -27.35
C ALA A 512 4.08 15.60 -26.35
N ASN A 513 5.09 16.15 -25.65
CA ASN A 513 5.80 15.41 -24.60
C ASN A 513 5.03 15.35 -23.27
N THR A 514 3.98 16.16 -23.12
CA THR A 514 3.12 16.19 -21.93
C THR A 514 1.70 15.78 -22.32
N ARG A 515 1.10 14.92 -21.53
CA ARG A 515 -0.28 14.45 -21.65
C ARG A 515 -1.02 14.72 -20.33
N GLU A 516 -2.25 15.23 -20.43
CA GLU A 516 -3.10 15.51 -19.27
C GLU A 516 -4.43 14.77 -19.42
N LEU A 517 -4.69 13.85 -18.53
CA LEU A 517 -5.90 13.02 -18.56
C LEU A 517 -6.78 13.38 -17.37
N ALA A 518 -8.09 13.48 -17.59
CA ALA A 518 -9.04 13.63 -16.51
C ALA A 518 -10.36 12.94 -16.85
N GLY A 519 -11.06 12.49 -15.81
CA GLY A 519 -12.35 11.85 -15.95
C GLY A 519 -13.08 11.73 -14.63
N PHE A 520 -14.38 11.54 -14.70
CA PHE A 520 -15.24 11.33 -13.52
C PHE A 520 -16.22 10.20 -13.82
N GLY A 521 -16.85 9.70 -12.77
CA GLY A 521 -17.81 8.65 -12.94
C GLY A 521 -18.49 8.21 -11.67
N LEU A 522 -19.31 7.20 -11.84
CA LEU A 522 -20.04 6.52 -10.77
C LEU A 522 -19.74 5.03 -10.84
N GLY A 523 -19.88 4.38 -9.72
CA GLY A 523 -19.75 2.93 -9.63
C GLY A 523 -20.50 2.37 -8.44
N ALA A 524 -20.53 1.06 -8.37
CA ALA A 524 -21.09 0.35 -7.24
C ALA A 524 -20.34 -0.98 -7.02
N GLU A 525 -20.34 -1.40 -5.78
CA GLU A 525 -19.91 -2.73 -5.36
C GLU A 525 -21.08 -3.44 -4.70
N TRP A 526 -21.32 -4.67 -5.08
CA TRP A 526 -22.22 -5.59 -4.39
C TRP A 526 -21.42 -6.78 -3.89
N SER A 527 -21.45 -7.00 -2.59
CA SER A 527 -20.71 -8.07 -1.91
C SER A 527 -21.62 -8.93 -1.08
N VAL A 528 -21.34 -10.23 -1.03
CA VAL A 528 -22.12 -11.22 -0.27
C VAL A 528 -21.28 -11.87 0.81
N PRO A 529 -21.89 -12.33 1.92
CA PRO A 529 -21.24 -13.23 2.86
C PRO A 529 -20.67 -14.46 2.12
N GLY A 530 -19.43 -14.84 2.47
CA GLY A 530 -18.72 -15.90 1.75
C GLY A 530 -17.73 -15.41 0.70
N GLY A 531 -17.50 -14.07 0.64
CA GLY A 531 -16.39 -13.48 -0.12
C GLY A 531 -16.67 -13.18 -1.58
N GLY A 532 -17.92 -13.37 -2.04
CA GLY A 532 -18.33 -13.02 -3.40
C GLY A 532 -18.54 -11.52 -3.56
N PHE A 533 -18.10 -10.95 -4.69
CA PHE A 533 -18.33 -9.55 -5.02
C PHE A 533 -18.50 -9.32 -6.51
N ILE A 534 -19.22 -8.25 -6.86
CA ILE A 534 -19.30 -7.67 -8.20
C ILE A 534 -19.07 -6.17 -8.06
N ARG A 535 -18.20 -5.61 -8.91
CA ARG A 535 -17.94 -4.16 -9.02
C ARG A 535 -18.18 -3.70 -10.43
N ALA A 536 -18.75 -2.53 -10.56
CA ALA A 536 -18.95 -1.88 -11.85
C ALA A 536 -18.58 -0.39 -11.76
N TRP A 537 -18.02 0.14 -12.84
CA TRP A 537 -17.66 1.55 -12.97
C TRP A 537 -18.11 2.08 -14.34
N PHE A 538 -18.72 3.24 -14.35
CA PHE A 538 -18.94 4.02 -15.54
C PHE A 538 -18.12 5.30 -15.44
N ALA A 539 -17.18 5.49 -16.36
CA ALA A 539 -16.25 6.61 -16.37
C ALA A 539 -16.40 7.42 -17.66
N ARG A 540 -16.41 8.75 -17.55
CA ARG A 540 -16.47 9.69 -18.67
C ARG A 540 -15.29 10.66 -18.61
N LYS A 541 -14.72 10.98 -19.78
CA LYS A 541 -13.67 12.00 -19.91
C LYS A 541 -14.21 13.38 -19.50
N SER A 542 -13.38 14.15 -18.81
CA SER A 542 -13.64 15.57 -18.48
C SER A 542 -12.75 16.55 -19.25
N GLY A 543 -11.95 16.04 -20.20
CA GLY A 543 -11.07 16.82 -21.08
C GLY A 543 -11.17 16.36 -22.53
N SER A 544 -10.46 17.07 -23.42
CA SER A 544 -10.41 16.82 -24.85
C SER A 544 -9.29 15.89 -25.31
N GLU A 545 -8.46 15.40 -24.36
CA GLU A 545 -7.31 14.56 -24.69
C GLU A 545 -7.73 13.26 -25.38
N VAL A 546 -7.16 12.96 -26.54
CA VAL A 546 -7.47 11.80 -27.34
C VAL A 546 -6.71 10.58 -26.83
N ALA A 547 -7.38 9.44 -26.69
CA ALA A 547 -6.72 8.20 -26.33
C ALA A 547 -5.83 7.68 -27.46
N SER A 548 -4.61 7.25 -27.11
CA SER A 548 -3.63 6.70 -28.06
C SER A 548 -3.39 5.18 -27.89
N ALA A 549 -3.68 4.64 -26.70
CA ALA A 549 -3.45 3.22 -26.42
C ALA A 549 -4.62 2.32 -26.85
N ASP A 550 -5.76 2.87 -27.24
CA ASP A 550 -6.94 2.16 -27.73
C ASP A 550 -7.81 3.12 -28.55
N VAL A 551 -8.95 2.62 -29.07
CA VAL A 551 -9.98 3.47 -29.69
C VAL A 551 -10.38 4.58 -28.72
N ASP A 552 -10.37 5.80 -29.21
CA ASP A 552 -10.83 6.93 -28.43
C ASP A 552 -12.34 6.86 -28.20
N ARG A 553 -12.74 6.93 -26.95
CA ARG A 553 -14.14 6.89 -26.52
C ARG A 553 -14.38 7.95 -25.46
N ALA A 554 -15.52 8.60 -25.50
CA ALA A 554 -15.92 9.59 -24.51
C ALA A 554 -16.17 8.97 -23.12
N SER A 555 -16.54 7.68 -23.07
CA SER A 555 -16.79 6.95 -21.83
C SER A 555 -16.32 5.51 -21.90
N ARG A 556 -16.07 4.90 -20.73
CA ARG A 556 -15.69 3.49 -20.56
C ARG A 556 -16.48 2.87 -19.44
N PHE A 557 -16.73 1.57 -19.59
CA PHE A 557 -17.39 0.75 -18.60
C PHE A 557 -16.46 -0.39 -18.17
N TRP A 558 -16.26 -0.51 -16.85
CA TRP A 558 -15.44 -1.55 -16.27
C TRP A 558 -16.27 -2.43 -15.36
N THR A 559 -15.97 -3.71 -15.37
CA THR A 559 -16.57 -4.69 -14.47
C THR A 559 -15.50 -5.58 -13.87
N GLN A 560 -15.72 -5.99 -12.64
CA GLN A 560 -14.96 -7.01 -11.97
C GLN A 560 -15.91 -7.85 -11.12
N ALA A 561 -15.79 -9.16 -11.19
CA ALA A 561 -16.47 -10.08 -10.30
C ALA A 561 -15.45 -11.05 -9.70
N GLY A 562 -15.67 -11.50 -8.48
CA GLY A 562 -14.73 -12.42 -7.85
C GLY A 562 -15.25 -13.08 -6.59
N LEU A 563 -14.45 -14.04 -6.12
CA LEU A 563 -14.62 -14.79 -4.89
C LEU A 563 -13.28 -14.79 -4.13
N VAL A 564 -13.36 -14.66 -2.79
CA VAL A 564 -12.22 -14.83 -1.88
C VAL A 564 -12.66 -15.83 -0.80
N PHE A 565 -11.95 -16.95 -0.62
CA PHE A 565 -12.34 -18.04 0.29
C PHE A 565 -11.14 -18.79 0.90
#